data_b5cf5ab52675d799a16a56453a634bbc
#
_entry.id   b5cf5ab52675d799a16a56453a634bbc
#
_cell.length_a   1.000
_cell.length_b   1.000
_cell.length_c   1.000
_cell.angle_alpha   90.00
_cell.angle_beta   90.00
_cell.angle_gamma   90.00
#
_symmetry.space_group_name_H-M   'P 1'
#
loop_
_entity.id
_entity.type
_entity.pdbx_description
1 polymer ?
#
loop_
_entity_poly.entity_id
_entity_poly.type
_entity_poly.pdbx_seq_one_letter_code
_entity_poly.pdbx_strand_id
1 'polypeptide(L)'
;MALKHKDLLSIHDLEIGEVALILDVAAKLKRKQKNGEPHQYLKGKTLAMLFSKASTRTRTSFEVGFFQLGGHPIYLSDDASQIGRGEPVKDTARVLSRFVDGIMIRTFSHDSVVELAKYASIPVINGLTDLLHPCQALTDLFTIQEKMKVLKGRKMVYVGDGNNMAHSLMYAAAKVGMNMVCACPKGYQPDPHVLAEAQEDASHTGCTITVEEDVMKAVKGADVLYTDTWASMGQEEEHDARKKIFAPYQINAELLAAARPEAIVMHCLPAYRGEEITDDVIEGPQSVVFDQAENRLHVQKAIMALLMRDEVL
;
A
#
# COMPACT_ATOMS: atom_id res chain seq x y z
N MET A 1 1.78 1.00 22.95
CA MET A 1 3.04 0.68 22.27
C MET A 1 3.27 1.73 21.18
N ALA A 2 4.54 2.06 20.87
CA ALA A 2 4.93 2.93 19.77
C ALA A 2 5.68 2.08 18.74
N LEU A 3 5.78 2.56 17.50
CA LEU A 3 6.66 1.98 16.50
C LEU A 3 8.13 2.20 16.93
N LYS A 4 8.99 1.24 16.67
CA LYS A 4 10.44 1.36 16.95
C LYS A 4 11.13 2.21 15.89
N HIS A 5 10.62 2.15 14.66
CA HIS A 5 11.13 2.91 13.54
C HIS A 5 10.54 4.31 13.51
N LYS A 6 11.39 5.30 13.23
CA LYS A 6 10.99 6.70 13.03
C LYS A 6 10.15 6.87 11.77
N ASP A 7 10.41 6.09 10.74
CA ASP A 7 9.90 6.22 9.39
C ASP A 7 9.07 4.99 8.99
N LEU A 8 8.24 5.15 7.94
CA LEU A 8 7.62 4.04 7.20
C LEU A 8 8.03 4.15 5.73
N LEU A 9 9.13 3.50 5.34
CA LEU A 9 9.62 3.48 3.97
C LEU A 9 9.24 2.18 3.25
N SER A 10 9.34 1.05 3.97
CA SER A 10 9.01 -0.29 3.52
C SER A 10 8.30 -1.07 4.64
N ILE A 11 7.46 -2.05 4.28
CA ILE A 11 6.92 -3.01 5.26
C ILE A 11 7.99 -4.02 5.68
N HIS A 12 8.98 -4.27 4.83
CA HIS A 12 10.13 -5.11 5.17
C HIS A 12 10.83 -4.64 6.45
N ASP A 13 10.96 -3.33 6.65
CA ASP A 13 11.60 -2.74 7.82
C ASP A 13 10.82 -2.95 9.13
N LEU A 14 9.50 -3.17 9.05
CA LEU A 14 8.65 -3.31 10.23
C LEU A 14 8.83 -4.69 10.89
N GLU A 15 8.77 -4.71 12.21
CA GLU A 15 8.59 -5.95 12.95
C GLU A 15 7.15 -6.49 12.81
N ILE A 16 6.96 -7.81 12.98
CA ILE A 16 5.63 -8.45 12.94
C ILE A 16 4.66 -7.77 13.91
N GLY A 17 5.13 -7.46 15.13
CA GLY A 17 4.33 -6.76 16.15
C GLY A 17 3.92 -5.34 15.76
N GLU A 18 4.72 -4.65 14.96
CA GLU A 18 4.41 -3.30 14.48
C GLU A 18 3.30 -3.31 13.42
N VAL A 19 3.32 -4.30 12.51
CA VAL A 19 2.22 -4.50 11.56
C VAL A 19 0.91 -4.75 12.30
N ALA A 20 0.90 -5.67 13.28
CA ALA A 20 -0.28 -5.95 14.09
C ALA A 20 -0.78 -4.69 14.84
N LEU A 21 0.14 -3.90 15.40
CA LEU A 21 -0.19 -2.65 16.09
C LEU A 21 -0.86 -1.63 15.15
N ILE A 22 -0.34 -1.47 13.92
CA ILE A 22 -0.94 -0.57 12.93
C ILE A 22 -2.38 -0.99 12.61
N LEU A 23 -2.62 -2.30 12.39
CA LEU A 23 -3.97 -2.81 12.10
C LEU A 23 -4.93 -2.62 13.28
N ASP A 24 -4.48 -2.86 14.51
CA ASP A 24 -5.29 -2.66 15.72
C ASP A 24 -5.66 -1.20 15.95
N VAL A 25 -4.69 -0.29 15.76
CA VAL A 25 -4.95 1.16 15.88
C VAL A 25 -5.87 1.63 14.76
N ALA A 26 -5.73 1.13 13.53
CA ALA A 26 -6.64 1.43 12.43
C ALA A 26 -8.08 1.02 12.76
N ALA A 27 -8.29 -0.18 13.32
CA ALA A 27 -9.60 -0.66 13.76
C ALA A 27 -10.21 0.24 14.85
N LYS A 28 -9.40 0.67 15.84
CA LYS A 28 -9.85 1.58 16.90
C LYS A 28 -10.26 2.94 16.32
N LEU A 29 -9.44 3.52 15.42
CA LEU A 29 -9.72 4.81 14.79
C LEU A 29 -10.95 4.77 13.87
N LYS A 30 -11.12 3.69 13.10
CA LYS A 30 -12.30 3.46 12.27
C LYS A 30 -13.57 3.43 13.12
N ARG A 31 -13.55 2.67 14.23
CA ARG A 31 -14.68 2.59 15.16
C ARG A 31 -14.99 3.95 15.79
N LYS A 32 -13.98 4.67 16.31
CA LYS A 32 -14.17 6.01 16.88
C LYS A 32 -14.83 6.97 15.89
N GLN A 33 -14.35 6.98 14.65
CA GLN A 33 -14.95 7.83 13.61
C GLN A 33 -16.40 7.44 13.31
N LYS A 34 -16.71 6.15 13.16
CA LYS A 34 -18.10 5.70 12.92
C LYS A 34 -19.05 6.02 14.06
N ASN A 35 -18.55 6.08 15.30
CA ASN A 35 -19.31 6.45 16.48
C ASN A 35 -19.35 7.96 16.75
N GLY A 36 -18.70 8.80 15.93
CA GLY A 36 -18.58 10.23 16.20
C GLY A 36 -17.70 10.60 17.40
N GLU A 37 -16.86 9.67 17.89
CA GLU A 37 -15.98 9.88 19.03
C GLU A 37 -14.76 10.74 18.63
N PRO A 38 -14.41 11.79 19.42
CA PRO A 38 -13.21 12.57 19.19
C PRO A 38 -11.92 11.72 19.22
N HIS A 39 -11.01 11.97 18.27
CA HIS A 39 -9.73 11.27 18.17
C HIS A 39 -8.60 12.19 17.65
N GLN A 40 -8.50 13.40 18.19
CA GLN A 40 -7.55 14.43 17.78
C GLN A 40 -6.14 14.20 18.35
N TYR A 41 -5.52 13.08 18.07
CA TYR A 41 -4.22 12.67 18.61
C TYR A 41 -3.03 13.49 18.10
N LEU A 42 -3.17 14.24 17.04
CA LEU A 42 -2.13 15.08 16.42
C LEU A 42 -2.50 16.57 16.43
N LYS A 43 -3.25 17.00 17.45
CA LYS A 43 -3.64 18.41 17.62
C LYS A 43 -2.40 19.32 17.67
N GLY A 44 -2.37 20.32 16.78
CA GLY A 44 -1.27 21.26 16.66
C GLY A 44 -0.07 20.81 15.86
N LYS A 45 -0.07 19.56 15.36
CA LYS A 45 0.96 19.03 14.46
C LYS A 45 0.70 19.41 13.01
N THR A 46 1.78 19.46 12.21
CA THR A 46 1.73 19.78 10.77
C THR A 46 2.39 18.66 9.96
N LEU A 47 1.75 18.23 8.87
CA LEU A 47 2.25 17.25 7.92
C LEU A 47 2.54 17.90 6.56
N ALA A 48 3.78 17.87 6.09
CA ALA A 48 4.09 18.20 4.70
C ALA A 48 3.81 16.98 3.81
N MET A 49 3.01 17.17 2.76
CA MET A 49 2.67 16.13 1.78
C MET A 49 3.30 16.47 0.44
N LEU A 50 4.41 15.82 0.10
CA LEU A 50 5.19 16.02 -1.12
C LEU A 50 4.67 15.12 -2.24
N PHE A 51 4.32 15.68 -3.39
CA PHE A 51 3.75 14.94 -4.52
C PHE A 51 4.46 15.27 -5.83
N SER A 52 5.22 14.30 -6.35
CA SER A 52 5.73 14.29 -7.73
C SER A 52 4.77 13.57 -8.70
N LYS A 53 3.85 12.75 -8.17
CA LYS A 53 2.81 12.05 -8.92
C LYS A 53 1.42 12.44 -8.39
N ALA A 54 0.53 12.85 -9.27
CA ALA A 54 -0.86 13.15 -8.91
C ALA A 54 -1.58 11.92 -8.32
N SER A 55 -2.43 12.14 -7.32
CA SER A 55 -3.26 11.08 -6.75
C SER A 55 -4.42 11.65 -5.95
N THR A 56 -5.64 11.44 -6.44
CA THR A 56 -6.85 11.82 -5.72
C THR A 56 -6.97 11.05 -4.39
N ARG A 57 -6.84 9.73 -4.43
CA ARG A 57 -7.03 8.86 -3.24
C ARG A 57 -5.98 9.12 -2.17
N THR A 58 -4.70 9.12 -2.52
CA THR A 58 -3.61 9.34 -1.56
C THR A 58 -3.70 10.73 -0.95
N ARG A 59 -3.88 11.77 -1.77
CA ARG A 59 -4.02 13.14 -1.29
C ARG A 59 -5.20 13.25 -0.32
N THR A 60 -6.40 12.90 -0.78
CA THR A 60 -7.61 13.07 0.03
C THR A 60 -7.56 12.27 1.33
N SER A 61 -7.09 11.01 1.29
CA SER A 61 -7.06 10.17 2.49
C SER A 61 -6.04 10.64 3.53
N PHE A 62 -4.87 11.13 3.12
CA PHE A 62 -3.90 11.73 4.05
C PHE A 62 -4.39 13.07 4.58
N GLU A 63 -4.87 13.96 3.72
CA GLU A 63 -5.34 15.30 4.06
C GLU A 63 -6.51 15.24 5.04
N VAL A 64 -7.56 14.48 4.71
CA VAL A 64 -8.72 14.28 5.59
C VAL A 64 -8.32 13.51 6.86
N GLY A 65 -7.50 12.48 6.75
CA GLY A 65 -7.04 11.69 7.90
C GLY A 65 -6.28 12.52 8.91
N PHE A 66 -5.35 13.35 8.44
CA PHE A 66 -4.56 14.23 9.30
C PHE A 66 -5.41 15.33 9.95
N PHE A 67 -6.34 15.91 9.20
CA PHE A 67 -7.32 16.86 9.73
C PHE A 67 -8.19 16.24 10.83
N GLN A 68 -8.69 15.02 10.63
CA GLN A 68 -9.48 14.29 11.64
C GLN A 68 -8.68 13.97 12.92
N LEU A 69 -7.37 13.81 12.80
CA LEU A 69 -6.47 13.67 13.94
C LEU A 69 -6.15 14.99 14.65
N GLY A 70 -6.70 16.12 14.16
CA GLY A 70 -6.55 17.46 14.74
C GLY A 70 -5.32 18.22 14.24
N GLY A 71 -4.59 17.69 13.25
CA GLY A 71 -3.43 18.31 12.65
C GLY A 71 -3.76 19.13 11.41
N HIS A 72 -2.74 19.82 10.87
CA HIS A 72 -2.82 20.63 9.67
C HIS A 72 -1.97 20.03 8.54
N PRO A 73 -2.56 19.48 7.47
CA PRO A 73 -1.82 19.00 6.31
C PRO A 73 -1.48 20.13 5.34
N ILE A 74 -0.27 20.12 4.77
CA ILE A 74 0.19 21.05 3.74
C ILE A 74 0.51 20.25 2.47
N TYR A 75 -0.21 20.54 1.39
CA TYR A 75 0.03 19.93 0.09
C TYR A 75 1.10 20.69 -0.69
N LEU A 76 2.15 20.00 -1.11
CA LEU A 76 3.26 20.52 -1.89
C LEU A 76 3.46 19.65 -3.14
N SER A 77 3.14 20.19 -4.33
CA SER A 77 3.46 19.55 -5.61
C SER A 77 4.84 19.97 -6.09
N ASP A 78 5.44 19.19 -6.99
CA ASP A 78 6.74 19.53 -7.59
C ASP A 78 6.70 20.91 -8.28
N ASP A 79 5.60 21.26 -8.95
CA ASP A 79 5.43 22.57 -9.57
C ASP A 79 5.44 23.72 -8.55
N ALA A 80 5.02 23.45 -7.31
CA ALA A 80 4.94 24.42 -6.23
C ALA A 80 6.12 24.34 -5.25
N SER A 81 7.07 23.42 -5.46
CA SER A 81 8.21 23.18 -4.58
C SER A 81 9.55 23.41 -5.28
N GLN A 82 10.62 23.61 -4.50
CA GLN A 82 11.97 23.76 -5.03
C GLN A 82 12.59 22.40 -5.40
N ILE A 83 12.07 21.28 -4.91
CA ILE A 83 12.49 19.92 -5.29
C ILE A 83 12.33 19.74 -6.79
N GLY A 84 11.17 20.09 -7.34
CA GLY A 84 10.92 20.06 -8.79
C GLY A 84 11.81 21.01 -9.62
N ARG A 85 12.56 21.89 -8.96
CA ARG A 85 13.49 22.86 -9.57
C ARG A 85 14.96 22.52 -9.32
N GLY A 86 15.26 21.32 -8.80
CA GLY A 86 16.64 20.83 -8.62
C GLY A 86 17.26 21.12 -7.25
N GLU A 87 16.48 21.50 -6.22
CA GLU A 87 16.99 21.54 -4.85
C GLU A 87 17.35 20.12 -4.40
N PRO A 88 18.54 19.91 -3.79
CA PRO A 88 18.90 18.60 -3.27
C PRO A 88 17.91 18.10 -2.22
N VAL A 89 17.50 16.83 -2.29
CA VAL A 89 16.55 16.20 -1.37
C VAL A 89 16.95 16.39 0.10
N LYS A 90 18.26 16.27 0.41
CA LYS A 90 18.82 16.48 1.75
C LYS A 90 18.59 17.88 2.32
N ASP A 91 18.56 18.91 1.46
CA ASP A 91 18.37 20.29 1.93
C ASP A 91 16.89 20.54 2.22
N THR A 92 15.99 20.08 1.35
CA THR A 92 14.55 20.05 1.61
C THR A 92 14.22 19.29 2.90
N ALA A 93 14.86 18.12 3.13
CA ALA A 93 14.66 17.35 4.35
C ALA A 93 15.01 18.15 5.61
N ARG A 94 16.15 18.84 5.61
CA ARG A 94 16.63 19.65 6.73
C ARG A 94 15.75 20.87 7.00
N VAL A 95 15.27 21.53 5.94
CA VAL A 95 14.38 22.69 6.05
C VAL A 95 13.02 22.28 6.58
N LEU A 96 12.39 21.27 5.96
CA LEU A 96 11.07 20.80 6.39
C LEU A 96 11.07 20.27 7.82
N SER A 97 12.16 19.63 8.25
CA SER A 97 12.31 19.17 9.64
C SER A 97 12.26 20.28 10.69
N ARG A 98 12.41 21.54 10.28
CA ARG A 98 12.35 22.71 11.17
C ARG A 98 10.98 23.42 11.11
N PHE A 99 10.13 23.06 10.15
CA PHE A 99 8.85 23.72 9.92
C PHE A 99 7.64 22.86 10.25
N VAL A 100 7.77 21.52 10.10
CA VAL A 100 6.66 20.58 10.23
C VAL A 100 7.05 19.41 11.14
N ASP A 101 6.06 18.60 11.52
CA ASP A 101 6.24 17.49 12.45
C ASP A 101 6.37 16.13 11.76
N GLY A 102 6.10 16.06 10.46
CA GLY A 102 6.24 14.84 9.64
C GLY A 102 6.16 15.15 8.16
N ILE A 103 6.67 14.23 7.35
CA ILE A 103 6.65 14.32 5.90
C ILE A 103 6.01 13.06 5.34
N MET A 104 5.05 13.22 4.43
CA MET A 104 4.60 12.15 3.53
C MET A 104 5.09 12.49 2.13
N ILE A 105 5.64 11.51 1.42
CA ILE A 105 6.14 11.70 0.06
C ILE A 105 5.59 10.65 -0.90
N ARG A 106 5.11 11.10 -2.06
CA ARG A 106 4.73 10.27 -3.19
C ARG A 106 5.52 10.71 -4.43
N THR A 107 6.46 9.88 -4.85
CA THR A 107 7.43 10.21 -5.90
C THR A 107 7.71 9.00 -6.79
N PHE A 108 8.67 9.13 -7.71
CA PHE A 108 9.15 8.03 -8.56
C PHE A 108 10.23 7.21 -7.85
N SER A 109 11.40 7.80 -7.62
CA SER A 109 12.56 7.11 -7.07
C SER A 109 12.39 6.74 -5.60
N HIS A 110 12.58 5.46 -5.27
CA HIS A 110 12.62 4.99 -3.88
C HIS A 110 13.85 5.54 -3.14
N ASP A 111 15.00 5.65 -3.81
CA ASP A 111 16.22 6.20 -3.23
C ASP A 111 16.03 7.64 -2.74
N SER A 112 15.22 8.44 -3.43
CA SER A 112 14.88 9.79 -2.99
C SER A 112 14.13 9.79 -1.65
N VAL A 113 13.28 8.79 -1.40
CA VAL A 113 12.56 8.64 -0.12
C VAL A 113 13.53 8.21 0.98
N VAL A 114 14.43 7.28 0.68
CA VAL A 114 15.49 6.85 1.61
C VAL A 114 16.42 8.01 1.96
N GLU A 115 16.83 8.82 0.98
CA GLU A 115 17.65 10.01 1.21
C GLU A 115 16.90 11.04 2.07
N LEU A 116 15.62 11.30 1.77
CA LEU A 116 14.79 12.22 2.55
C LEU A 116 14.71 11.78 4.02
N ALA A 117 14.44 10.50 4.27
CA ALA A 117 14.37 9.93 5.62
C ALA A 117 15.69 9.97 6.38
N LYS A 118 16.82 9.79 5.66
CA LYS A 118 18.16 9.87 6.24
C LYS A 118 18.50 11.26 6.79
N TYR A 119 18.06 12.31 6.09
CA TYR A 119 18.40 13.70 6.45
C TYR A 119 17.30 14.42 7.23
N ALA A 120 16.08 13.89 7.26
CA ALA A 120 15.00 14.40 8.09
C ALA A 120 15.17 13.96 9.55
N SER A 121 14.96 14.89 10.51
CA SER A 121 14.90 14.60 11.94
C SER A 121 13.49 14.25 12.42
N ILE A 122 12.49 14.36 11.54
CA ILE A 122 11.08 14.07 11.74
C ILE A 122 10.68 12.82 10.95
N PRO A 123 9.54 12.16 11.28
CA PRO A 123 9.06 10.99 10.56
C PRO A 123 8.82 11.22 9.06
N VAL A 124 9.23 10.24 8.24
CA VAL A 124 8.97 10.20 6.81
C VAL A 124 8.09 8.99 6.48
N ILE A 125 7.02 9.23 5.73
CA ILE A 125 6.04 8.21 5.30
C ILE A 125 6.10 8.09 3.78
N ASN A 126 6.44 6.90 3.29
CA ASN A 126 6.36 6.54 1.88
C ASN A 126 4.89 6.41 1.45
N GLY A 127 4.36 7.40 0.76
CA GLY A 127 3.02 7.40 0.16
C GLY A 127 2.90 6.54 -1.10
N LEU A 128 3.98 6.42 -1.86
CA LEU A 128 4.23 5.54 -3.01
C LEU A 128 5.56 5.90 -3.67
N THR A 129 6.27 4.87 -4.13
CA THR A 129 7.37 4.98 -5.09
C THR A 129 7.18 3.97 -6.22
N ASP A 130 8.07 3.96 -7.22
CA ASP A 130 8.07 2.95 -8.28
C ASP A 130 8.41 1.55 -7.73
N LEU A 131 9.09 1.46 -6.59
CA LEU A 131 9.46 0.20 -5.96
C LEU A 131 8.39 -0.29 -4.97
N LEU A 132 7.79 0.58 -4.14
CA LEU A 132 6.94 0.21 -3.02
C LEU A 132 5.72 1.12 -2.83
N HIS A 133 4.64 0.54 -2.26
CA HIS A 133 3.43 1.24 -1.81
C HIS A 133 2.96 0.72 -0.43
N PRO A 134 3.74 0.96 0.66
CA PRO A 134 3.49 0.34 1.96
C PRO A 134 2.14 0.70 2.57
N CYS A 135 1.68 1.96 2.43
CA CYS A 135 0.40 2.40 2.95
C CYS A 135 -0.79 1.66 2.33
N GLN A 136 -0.69 1.26 1.04
CA GLN A 136 -1.72 0.46 0.38
C GLN A 136 -1.70 -0.96 0.92
N ALA A 137 -0.56 -1.63 0.92
CA ALA A 137 -0.49 -3.03 1.32
C ALA A 137 -0.87 -3.26 2.80
N LEU A 138 -0.55 -2.33 3.71
CA LEU A 138 -1.08 -2.34 5.09
C LEU A 138 -2.60 -2.18 5.12
N THR A 139 -3.16 -1.34 4.22
CA THR A 139 -4.62 -1.19 4.09
C THR A 139 -5.27 -2.46 3.58
N ASP A 140 -4.60 -3.17 2.69
CA ASP A 140 -5.08 -4.42 2.13
C ASP A 140 -5.14 -5.50 3.20
N LEU A 141 -4.10 -5.63 4.03
CA LEU A 141 -4.13 -6.52 5.19
C LEU A 141 -5.29 -6.20 6.15
N PHE A 142 -5.50 -4.90 6.43
CA PHE A 142 -6.60 -4.47 7.29
C PHE A 142 -7.97 -4.85 6.70
N THR A 143 -8.14 -4.66 5.39
CA THR A 143 -9.38 -5.01 4.68
C THR A 143 -9.63 -6.53 4.71
N ILE A 144 -8.60 -7.34 4.43
CA ILE A 144 -8.69 -8.80 4.50
C ILE A 144 -9.03 -9.23 5.92
N GLN A 145 -8.40 -8.62 6.94
CA GLN A 145 -8.70 -8.93 8.35
C GLN A 145 -10.16 -8.59 8.73
N GLU A 146 -10.71 -7.49 8.24
CA GLU A 146 -12.12 -7.15 8.46
C GLU A 146 -13.07 -8.19 7.84
N LYS A 147 -12.78 -8.65 6.63
CA LYS A 147 -13.62 -9.59 5.89
C LYS A 147 -13.44 -11.04 6.34
N MET A 148 -12.23 -11.47 6.62
CA MET A 148 -11.88 -12.88 6.87
C MET A 148 -11.50 -13.19 8.31
N LYS A 149 -11.32 -12.20 9.18
CA LYS A 149 -10.92 -12.29 10.60
C LYS A 149 -9.49 -12.79 10.83
N VAL A 150 -9.02 -13.80 10.09
CA VAL A 150 -7.70 -14.42 10.23
C VAL A 150 -6.92 -14.22 8.95
N LEU A 151 -5.69 -13.70 9.06
CA LEU A 151 -4.74 -13.52 7.95
C LEU A 151 -3.84 -14.74 7.77
N LYS A 152 -3.31 -15.25 8.88
CA LYS A 152 -2.34 -16.37 8.86
C LYS A 152 -2.92 -17.60 8.17
N GLY A 153 -2.13 -18.15 7.25
CA GLY A 153 -2.48 -19.36 6.50
C GLY A 153 -3.42 -19.12 5.30
N ARG A 154 -3.98 -17.91 5.13
CA ARG A 154 -4.75 -17.56 3.92
C ARG A 154 -3.83 -17.53 2.69
N LYS A 155 -4.43 -17.74 1.53
CA LYS A 155 -3.75 -17.65 0.24
C LYS A 155 -4.22 -16.44 -0.53
N MET A 156 -3.32 -15.48 -0.76
CA MET A 156 -3.51 -14.37 -1.69
C MET A 156 -2.85 -14.68 -3.03
N VAL A 157 -3.52 -14.36 -4.12
CA VAL A 157 -2.94 -14.40 -5.46
C VAL A 157 -3.03 -13.01 -6.06
N TYR A 158 -1.87 -12.43 -6.31
CA TYR A 158 -1.73 -11.22 -7.10
C TYR A 158 -1.63 -11.61 -8.57
N VAL A 159 -2.43 -11.01 -9.43
CA VAL A 159 -2.52 -11.34 -10.86
C VAL A 159 -2.18 -10.09 -11.67
N GLY A 160 -1.09 -10.10 -12.42
CA GLY A 160 -0.69 -8.96 -13.25
C GLY A 160 0.80 -8.68 -13.27
N ASP A 161 1.17 -7.41 -13.36
CA ASP A 161 2.57 -6.95 -13.41
C ASP A 161 3.24 -7.03 -12.04
N GLY A 162 4.46 -7.55 -11.96
CA GLY A 162 5.27 -7.61 -10.75
C GLY A 162 5.79 -6.25 -10.30
N ASN A 163 4.91 -5.30 -10.15
CA ASN A 163 5.15 -3.89 -9.85
C ASN A 163 5.28 -3.60 -8.33
N ASN A 164 5.30 -2.32 -7.96
CA ASN A 164 5.39 -1.86 -6.57
C ASN A 164 4.27 -2.36 -5.66
N MET A 165 3.08 -2.66 -6.21
CA MET A 165 1.99 -3.26 -5.44
C MET A 165 2.29 -4.73 -5.12
N ALA A 166 2.73 -5.52 -6.12
CA ALA A 166 3.17 -6.89 -5.90
C ALA A 166 4.28 -6.97 -4.84
N HIS A 167 5.28 -6.09 -4.95
CA HIS A 167 6.38 -5.97 -3.98
C HIS A 167 5.89 -5.74 -2.56
N SER A 168 5.06 -4.73 -2.38
CA SER A 168 4.55 -4.36 -1.05
C SER A 168 3.63 -5.41 -0.45
N LEU A 169 2.82 -6.09 -1.29
CA LEU A 169 1.95 -7.19 -0.86
C LEU A 169 2.77 -8.43 -0.46
N MET A 170 3.90 -8.72 -1.13
CA MET A 170 4.79 -9.80 -0.74
C MET A 170 5.35 -9.59 0.68
N TYR A 171 5.87 -8.41 0.99
CA TYR A 171 6.32 -8.07 2.34
C TYR A 171 5.16 -8.13 3.36
N ALA A 172 4.01 -7.55 3.01
CA ALA A 172 2.84 -7.53 3.88
C ALA A 172 2.35 -8.96 4.21
N ALA A 173 2.23 -9.82 3.21
CA ALA A 173 1.81 -11.21 3.37
C ALA A 173 2.83 -11.98 4.25
N ALA A 174 4.12 -11.80 4.00
CA ALA A 174 5.19 -12.42 4.77
C ALA A 174 5.13 -12.06 6.25
N LYS A 175 4.93 -10.78 6.61
CA LYS A 175 4.85 -10.32 8.01
C LYS A 175 3.66 -10.89 8.79
N VAL A 176 2.56 -11.24 8.11
CA VAL A 176 1.36 -11.76 8.79
C VAL A 176 1.15 -13.29 8.64
N GLY A 177 2.11 -13.97 8.01
CA GLY A 177 2.05 -15.42 7.79
C GLY A 177 1.00 -15.85 6.77
N MET A 178 0.75 -15.01 5.77
CA MET A 178 -0.18 -15.27 4.67
C MET A 178 0.59 -15.78 3.45
N ASN A 179 0.13 -16.87 2.84
CA ASN A 179 0.75 -17.38 1.62
C ASN A 179 0.43 -16.46 0.45
N MET A 180 1.42 -16.15 -0.40
CA MET A 180 1.18 -15.33 -1.58
C MET A 180 1.79 -15.94 -2.84
N VAL A 181 1.04 -15.87 -3.92
CA VAL A 181 1.49 -16.21 -5.26
C VAL A 181 1.37 -14.98 -6.15
N CYS A 182 2.47 -14.56 -6.78
CA CYS A 182 2.45 -13.56 -7.84
C CYS A 182 2.28 -14.28 -9.18
N ALA A 183 1.11 -14.20 -9.77
CA ALA A 183 0.82 -14.72 -11.10
C ALA A 183 1.15 -13.65 -12.15
N CYS A 184 2.35 -13.75 -12.75
CA CYS A 184 2.91 -12.74 -13.64
C CYS A 184 3.38 -13.36 -14.96
N PRO A 185 3.20 -12.67 -16.11
CA PRO A 185 3.79 -13.10 -17.38
C PRO A 185 5.31 -13.16 -17.30
N LYS A 186 5.90 -13.99 -18.13
CA LYS A 186 7.36 -14.06 -18.27
C LYS A 186 7.93 -12.69 -18.67
N GLY A 187 8.96 -12.23 -17.94
CA GLY A 187 9.58 -10.91 -18.12
C GLY A 187 8.91 -9.78 -17.33
N TYR A 188 7.82 -10.07 -16.62
CA TYR A 188 7.09 -9.11 -15.78
C TYR A 188 6.94 -9.61 -14.33
N GLN A 189 7.88 -10.45 -13.90
CA GLN A 189 7.94 -10.93 -12.52
C GLN A 189 8.38 -9.81 -11.57
N PRO A 190 8.09 -9.93 -10.26
CA PRO A 190 8.61 -9.02 -9.25
C PRO A 190 10.15 -8.96 -9.26
N ASP A 191 10.67 -7.84 -8.77
CA ASP A 191 12.11 -7.68 -8.57
C ASP A 191 12.69 -8.85 -7.75
N PRO A 192 13.75 -9.53 -8.23
CA PRO A 192 14.30 -10.70 -7.57
C PRO A 192 14.88 -10.41 -6.17
N HIS A 193 15.36 -9.18 -5.91
CA HIS A 193 15.81 -8.77 -4.58
C HIS A 193 14.63 -8.70 -3.61
N VAL A 194 13.56 -8.03 -4.02
CA VAL A 194 12.34 -7.90 -3.21
C VAL A 194 11.72 -9.28 -2.94
N LEU A 195 11.73 -10.16 -3.95
CA LEU A 195 11.24 -11.53 -3.78
C LEU A 195 12.08 -12.30 -2.75
N ALA A 196 13.41 -12.19 -2.81
CA ALA A 196 14.31 -12.87 -1.87
C ALA A 196 14.12 -12.37 -0.43
N GLU A 197 14.02 -11.05 -0.22
CA GLU A 197 13.76 -10.44 1.08
C GLU A 197 12.38 -10.85 1.63
N ALA A 198 11.35 -10.87 0.78
CA ALA A 198 10.02 -11.31 1.19
C ALA A 198 9.98 -12.81 1.56
N GLN A 199 10.78 -13.65 0.89
CA GLN A 199 10.93 -15.07 1.23
C GLN A 199 11.69 -15.25 2.55
N GLU A 200 12.68 -14.41 2.84
CA GLU A 200 13.38 -14.39 4.12
C GLU A 200 12.40 -14.01 5.25
N ASP A 201 11.64 -12.91 5.10
CA ASP A 201 10.58 -12.52 6.03
C ASP A 201 9.54 -13.63 6.24
N ALA A 202 9.13 -14.31 5.18
CA ALA A 202 8.17 -15.41 5.22
C ALA A 202 8.69 -16.62 6.02
N SER A 203 9.99 -16.86 6.04
CA SER A 203 10.60 -17.93 6.84
C SER A 203 10.33 -17.77 8.34
N HIS A 204 10.23 -16.53 8.84
CA HIS A 204 9.96 -16.23 10.24
C HIS A 204 8.50 -16.47 10.64
N THR A 205 7.57 -16.48 9.68
CA THR A 205 6.13 -16.67 9.93
C THR A 205 5.62 -18.04 9.48
N GLY A 206 6.44 -18.75 8.69
CA GLY A 206 6.15 -20.08 8.15
C GLY A 206 5.18 -20.07 6.96
N CYS A 207 5.05 -18.93 6.25
CA CYS A 207 4.28 -18.85 5.00
C CYS A 207 5.19 -18.97 3.76
N THR A 208 4.58 -18.97 2.59
CA THR A 208 5.28 -19.08 1.30
C THR A 208 4.99 -17.89 0.41
N ILE A 209 6.04 -17.36 -0.24
CA ILE A 209 5.95 -16.32 -1.26
C ILE A 209 6.54 -16.90 -2.55
N THR A 210 5.74 -17.01 -3.60
CA THR A 210 6.11 -17.66 -4.85
C THR A 210 5.66 -16.89 -6.08
N VAL A 211 6.28 -17.17 -7.22
CA VAL A 211 5.90 -16.66 -8.54
C VAL A 211 5.43 -17.83 -9.40
N GLU A 212 4.36 -17.64 -10.16
CA GLU A 212 3.77 -18.63 -11.05
C GLU A 212 3.39 -17.97 -12.38
N GLU A 213 3.70 -18.57 -13.52
CA GLU A 213 3.29 -18.06 -14.83
C GLU A 213 1.89 -18.57 -15.22
N ASP A 214 1.50 -19.76 -14.80
CA ASP A 214 0.16 -20.31 -15.03
C ASP A 214 -0.84 -19.71 -14.04
N VAL A 215 -1.62 -18.74 -14.54
CA VAL A 215 -2.60 -18.02 -13.72
C VAL A 215 -3.70 -18.94 -13.18
N MET A 216 -4.16 -19.92 -13.97
CA MET A 216 -5.20 -20.86 -13.53
C MET A 216 -4.69 -21.78 -12.42
N LYS A 217 -3.44 -22.18 -12.48
CA LYS A 217 -2.77 -22.94 -11.41
C LYS A 217 -2.58 -22.08 -10.16
N ALA A 218 -2.19 -20.82 -10.35
CA ALA A 218 -1.97 -19.86 -9.26
C ALA A 218 -3.24 -19.64 -8.44
N VAL A 219 -4.38 -19.35 -9.09
CA VAL A 219 -5.63 -18.94 -8.41
C VAL A 219 -6.36 -20.09 -7.72
N LYS A 220 -6.03 -21.34 -8.04
CA LYS A 220 -6.69 -22.50 -7.43
C LYS A 220 -6.59 -22.48 -5.91
N GLY A 221 -7.75 -22.44 -5.24
CA GLY A 221 -7.84 -22.40 -3.80
C GLY A 221 -7.42 -21.08 -3.15
N ALA A 222 -7.38 -19.98 -3.91
CA ALA A 222 -7.12 -18.64 -3.38
C ALA A 222 -8.26 -18.17 -2.48
N ASP A 223 -7.91 -17.51 -1.39
CA ASP A 223 -8.85 -16.79 -0.51
C ASP A 223 -9.02 -15.33 -0.96
N VAL A 224 -7.99 -14.76 -1.59
CA VAL A 224 -7.95 -13.38 -2.07
C VAL A 224 -7.39 -13.34 -3.48
N LEU A 225 -8.12 -12.73 -4.41
CA LEU A 225 -7.60 -12.34 -5.72
C LEU A 225 -7.35 -10.85 -5.74
N TYR A 226 -6.16 -10.46 -6.11
CA TYR A 226 -5.73 -9.06 -6.17
C TYR A 226 -5.18 -8.74 -7.55
N THR A 227 -5.53 -7.59 -8.11
CA THR A 227 -4.89 -7.07 -9.33
C THR A 227 -4.67 -5.56 -9.23
N ASP A 228 -3.83 -5.06 -10.12
CA ASP A 228 -3.55 -3.65 -10.34
C ASP A 228 -3.44 -3.39 -11.85
N THR A 229 -3.40 -2.14 -12.24
CA THR A 229 -3.26 -1.73 -13.65
C THR A 229 -2.03 -2.37 -14.31
N TRP A 230 -2.17 -2.85 -15.55
CA TRP A 230 -1.07 -3.48 -16.27
C TRP A 230 0.01 -2.49 -16.73
N ALA A 231 -0.36 -1.23 -16.91
CA ALA A 231 0.56 -0.13 -17.17
C ALA A 231 0.49 0.86 -16.02
N SER A 232 1.58 0.97 -15.27
CA SER A 232 1.71 1.95 -14.20
C SER A 232 1.88 3.36 -14.75
N MET A 233 1.68 4.39 -13.92
CA MET A 233 1.90 5.79 -14.28
C MET A 233 3.33 6.00 -14.76
N GLY A 234 3.48 6.55 -15.98
CA GLY A 234 4.76 6.74 -16.68
C GLY A 234 5.09 5.61 -17.68
N GLN A 235 4.19 4.62 -17.85
CA GLN A 235 4.33 3.53 -18.82
C GLN A 235 3.22 3.56 -19.90
N GLU A 236 2.57 4.71 -20.06
CA GLU A 236 1.41 4.85 -20.96
C GLU A 236 1.74 4.52 -22.42
N GLU A 237 2.98 4.73 -22.85
CA GLU A 237 3.45 4.38 -24.21
C GLU A 237 3.50 2.87 -24.47
N GLU A 238 3.63 2.05 -23.40
CA GLU A 238 3.66 0.59 -23.49
C GLU A 238 2.26 -0.05 -23.39
N HIS A 239 1.22 0.73 -23.13
CA HIS A 239 -0.12 0.26 -22.79
C HIS A 239 -0.67 -0.80 -23.77
N ASP A 240 -0.63 -0.54 -25.09
CA ASP A 240 -1.18 -1.46 -26.08
C ASP A 240 -0.38 -2.77 -26.22
N ALA A 241 0.93 -2.72 -26.00
CA ALA A 241 1.78 -3.90 -25.99
C ALA A 241 1.52 -4.74 -24.72
N ARG A 242 1.45 -4.10 -23.56
CA ARG A 242 1.14 -4.75 -22.28
C ARG A 242 -0.23 -5.39 -22.29
N LYS A 243 -1.25 -4.73 -22.83
CA LYS A 243 -2.61 -5.27 -22.95
C LYS A 243 -2.65 -6.63 -23.66
N LYS A 244 -1.85 -6.84 -24.69
CA LYS A 244 -1.78 -8.13 -25.41
C LYS A 244 -1.09 -9.22 -24.56
N ILE A 245 -0.03 -8.85 -23.83
CA ILE A 245 0.75 -9.79 -23.01
C ILE A 245 -0.06 -10.19 -21.77
N PHE A 246 -0.75 -9.24 -21.15
CA PHE A 246 -1.49 -9.45 -19.92
C PHE A 246 -2.93 -9.94 -20.09
N ALA A 247 -3.46 -10.00 -21.32
CA ALA A 247 -4.83 -10.48 -21.56
C ALA A 247 -5.19 -11.80 -20.87
N PRO A 248 -4.30 -12.82 -20.79
CA PRO A 248 -4.56 -14.05 -20.03
C PRO A 248 -4.62 -13.86 -18.50
N TYR A 249 -4.16 -12.71 -18.00
CA TYR A 249 -4.08 -12.38 -16.56
C TYR A 249 -5.22 -11.45 -16.12
N GLN A 250 -6.29 -11.37 -16.88
CA GLN A 250 -7.50 -10.62 -16.52
C GLN A 250 -8.25 -11.36 -15.41
N ILE A 251 -8.61 -10.67 -14.32
CA ILE A 251 -9.56 -11.21 -13.35
C ILE A 251 -10.97 -11.07 -13.92
N ASN A 252 -11.51 -12.17 -14.40
CA ASN A 252 -12.86 -12.32 -14.95
C ASN A 252 -13.63 -13.42 -14.20
N ALA A 253 -14.87 -13.67 -14.58
CA ALA A 253 -15.74 -14.66 -13.93
C ALA A 253 -15.14 -16.08 -13.95
N GLU A 254 -14.46 -16.49 -15.03
CA GLU A 254 -13.82 -17.80 -15.14
C GLU A 254 -12.67 -17.94 -14.16
N LEU A 255 -11.80 -16.94 -14.07
CA LEU A 255 -10.67 -16.93 -13.15
C LEU A 255 -11.16 -16.89 -11.68
N LEU A 256 -12.18 -16.09 -11.40
CA LEU A 256 -12.79 -16.01 -10.07
C LEU A 256 -13.43 -17.33 -9.66
N ALA A 257 -14.08 -18.04 -10.57
CA ALA A 257 -14.68 -19.35 -10.30
C ALA A 257 -13.66 -20.46 -9.98
N ALA A 258 -12.39 -20.29 -10.38
CA ALA A 258 -11.29 -21.21 -10.05
C ALA A 258 -10.73 -20.99 -8.63
N ALA A 259 -11.00 -19.86 -8.01
CA ALA A 259 -10.68 -19.57 -6.62
C ALA A 259 -11.68 -20.25 -5.66
N ARG A 260 -11.56 -20.00 -4.36
CA ARG A 260 -12.57 -20.48 -3.39
C ARG A 260 -13.90 -19.75 -3.59
N PRO A 261 -15.05 -20.40 -3.35
CA PRO A 261 -16.35 -19.73 -3.48
C PRO A 261 -16.51 -18.46 -2.63
N GLU A 262 -15.86 -18.42 -1.48
CA GLU A 262 -15.83 -17.28 -0.55
C GLU A 262 -14.66 -16.31 -0.79
N ALA A 263 -13.91 -16.49 -1.86
CA ALA A 263 -12.79 -15.60 -2.18
C ALA A 263 -13.26 -14.16 -2.38
N ILE A 264 -12.46 -13.22 -1.88
CA ILE A 264 -12.69 -11.78 -2.12
C ILE A 264 -11.80 -11.27 -3.24
N VAL A 265 -12.29 -10.25 -3.95
CA VAL A 265 -11.58 -9.57 -5.03
C VAL A 265 -11.17 -8.17 -4.56
N MET A 266 -9.91 -7.83 -4.79
CA MET A 266 -9.28 -6.56 -4.38
C MET A 266 -8.60 -5.87 -5.55
N HIS A 267 -8.58 -4.54 -5.53
CA HIS A 267 -7.90 -3.68 -6.48
C HIS A 267 -7.60 -2.33 -5.83
N CYS A 268 -6.37 -1.82 -5.92
CA CYS A 268 -6.00 -0.54 -5.28
C CYS A 268 -6.62 0.70 -5.93
N LEU A 269 -7.23 0.56 -7.11
CA LEU A 269 -7.81 1.63 -7.93
C LEU A 269 -6.77 2.71 -8.35
N PRO A 270 -6.92 3.31 -9.56
CA PRO A 270 -8.03 3.17 -10.52
C PRO A 270 -7.99 1.83 -11.25
N ALA A 271 -9.13 1.32 -11.67
CA ALA A 271 -9.24 0.10 -12.47
C ALA A 271 -9.60 0.42 -13.91
N TYR A 272 -8.95 -0.25 -14.86
CA TYR A 272 -9.33 -0.23 -16.28
C TYR A 272 -10.25 -1.42 -16.56
N ARG A 273 -11.55 -1.17 -16.41
CA ARG A 273 -12.60 -2.19 -16.60
C ARG A 273 -12.57 -2.77 -18.01
N GLY A 274 -12.53 -4.11 -18.10
CA GLY A 274 -12.34 -4.83 -19.37
C GLY A 274 -10.88 -5.04 -19.76
N GLU A 275 -9.94 -4.56 -18.93
CA GLU A 275 -8.50 -4.87 -19.02
C GLU A 275 -8.09 -5.82 -17.89
N GLU A 276 -7.46 -5.35 -16.82
CA GLU A 276 -7.00 -6.23 -15.73
C GLU A 276 -8.14 -6.85 -14.90
N ILE A 277 -9.32 -6.26 -14.94
CA ILE A 277 -10.52 -6.75 -14.25
C ILE A 277 -11.78 -6.46 -15.07
N THR A 278 -12.72 -7.41 -15.11
CA THR A 278 -14.00 -7.20 -15.78
C THR A 278 -15.00 -6.45 -14.91
N ASP A 279 -15.98 -5.80 -15.55
CA ASP A 279 -16.99 -4.97 -14.86
C ASP A 279 -17.87 -5.81 -13.92
N ASP A 280 -18.29 -6.99 -14.35
CA ASP A 280 -19.10 -7.93 -13.55
C ASP A 280 -18.38 -8.44 -12.31
N VAL A 281 -17.04 -8.57 -12.36
CA VAL A 281 -16.24 -8.99 -11.20
C VAL A 281 -16.04 -7.83 -10.23
N ILE A 282 -15.66 -6.65 -10.70
CA ILE A 282 -15.40 -5.50 -9.80
C ILE A 282 -16.70 -4.98 -9.14
N GLU A 283 -17.84 -5.10 -9.80
CA GLU A 283 -19.17 -4.78 -9.23
C GLU A 283 -19.83 -5.99 -8.54
N GLY A 284 -19.22 -7.17 -8.62
CA GLY A 284 -19.75 -8.40 -8.08
C GLY A 284 -19.73 -8.47 -6.55
N PRO A 285 -20.47 -9.42 -5.96
CA PRO A 285 -20.63 -9.53 -4.51
C PRO A 285 -19.34 -9.92 -3.76
N GLN A 286 -18.35 -10.46 -4.45
CA GLN A 286 -17.05 -10.82 -3.88
C GLN A 286 -16.06 -9.66 -3.89
N SER A 287 -16.39 -8.56 -4.59
CA SER A 287 -15.54 -7.37 -4.65
C SER A 287 -15.61 -6.58 -3.35
N VAL A 288 -14.45 -6.21 -2.82
CA VAL A 288 -14.31 -5.38 -1.62
C VAL A 288 -13.53 -4.09 -1.89
N VAL A 289 -13.41 -3.70 -3.16
CA VAL A 289 -12.55 -2.59 -3.62
C VAL A 289 -12.91 -1.25 -2.99
N PHE A 290 -14.19 -0.98 -2.71
CA PHE A 290 -14.61 0.27 -2.08
C PHE A 290 -14.42 0.27 -0.56
N ASP A 291 -14.59 -0.87 0.11
CA ASP A 291 -14.19 -1.03 1.51
C ASP A 291 -12.67 -0.88 1.67
N GLN A 292 -11.90 -1.46 0.75
CA GLN A 292 -10.45 -1.29 0.64
C GLN A 292 -10.07 0.18 0.47
N ALA A 293 -10.75 0.90 -0.42
CA ALA A 293 -10.51 2.32 -0.63
C ALA A 293 -10.84 3.17 0.62
N GLU A 294 -11.96 2.89 1.32
CA GLU A 294 -12.31 3.53 2.60
C GLU A 294 -11.22 3.29 3.63
N ASN A 295 -10.72 2.06 3.73
CA ASN A 295 -9.74 1.66 4.74
C ASN A 295 -8.39 2.39 4.62
N ARG A 296 -8.07 2.97 3.45
CA ARG A 296 -6.93 3.87 3.27
C ARG A 296 -6.93 4.99 4.29
N LEU A 297 -8.09 5.61 4.51
CA LEU A 297 -8.24 6.68 5.49
C LEU A 297 -7.85 6.22 6.90
N HIS A 298 -8.33 5.06 7.31
CA HIS A 298 -8.16 4.58 8.68
C HIS A 298 -6.75 4.08 8.97
N VAL A 299 -6.15 3.34 8.03
CA VAL A 299 -4.78 2.83 8.18
C VAL A 299 -3.76 3.98 8.11
N GLN A 300 -3.93 4.95 7.21
CA GLN A 300 -3.06 6.12 7.16
C GLN A 300 -3.17 6.96 8.44
N LYS A 301 -4.36 7.11 9.03
CA LYS A 301 -4.49 7.72 10.36
C LYS A 301 -3.70 6.97 11.43
N ALA A 302 -3.76 5.64 11.40
CA ALA A 302 -3.00 4.83 12.36
C ALA A 302 -1.49 5.03 12.20
N ILE A 303 -0.99 4.99 10.96
CA ILE A 303 0.42 5.23 10.65
C ILE A 303 0.86 6.61 11.15
N MET A 304 0.13 7.68 10.79
CA MET A 304 0.45 9.05 11.20
C MET A 304 0.41 9.21 12.73
N ALA A 305 -0.61 8.67 13.39
CA ALA A 305 -0.74 8.74 14.84
C ALA A 305 0.39 7.98 15.57
N LEU A 306 0.81 6.82 15.07
CA LEU A 306 1.87 6.02 15.68
C LEU A 306 3.26 6.61 15.49
N LEU A 307 3.52 7.28 14.35
CA LEU A 307 4.82 7.88 14.04
C LEU A 307 4.99 9.29 14.62
N MET A 308 3.92 10.08 14.72
CA MET A 308 4.02 11.53 15.01
C MET A 308 3.52 11.92 16.39
N ARG A 309 3.01 10.98 17.17
CA ARG A 309 2.49 11.26 18.50
C ARG A 309 3.60 11.22 19.56
N ASP A 310 3.49 12.09 20.56
CA ASP A 310 4.45 12.16 21.68
C ASP A 310 4.13 11.16 22.80
N GLU A 311 2.89 10.59 22.85
CA GLU A 311 2.44 9.65 23.89
C GLU A 311 1.93 8.34 23.31
N VAL A 312 1.97 7.25 24.10
CA VAL A 312 1.50 5.91 23.71
C VAL A 312 -0.03 5.87 23.55
N LEU A 313 -0.52 5.20 22.48
CA LEU A 313 -1.96 4.95 22.22
C LEU A 313 -2.52 3.80 23.08
#